data_416d5d1d8bdf11dd1878b6d28094e6ec
#
_entry.id   416d5d1d8bdf11dd1878b6d28094e6ec
#
_cell.length_a   1.000
_cell.length_b   1.000
_cell.length_c   1.000
_cell.angle_alpha   90.00
_cell.angle_beta   90.00
_cell.angle_gamma   90.00
#
_symmetry.space_group_name_H-M   'P 1'
#
loop_
_entity.id
_entity.type
_entity.pdbx_description
1 polymer ?
#
loop_
_entity_poly.entity_id
_entity_poly.type
_entity_poly.pdbx_seq_one_letter_code
_entity_poly.pdbx_strand_id
1 'polypeptide(L)'
;MRPGAVLTSVDSEPEHQRLARAAYVAAGFPPSRYRLIGGRALEVLPRLADGAYDIVFCDADRLEFGDYLLSALRLLRPGGIMLFNAVLPGSTNTERMPTDAEAAAAAELREQVRADDRLVPLLLPIGIGLLAAAKQAG
;
A
#
# COMPACT_ATOMS: atom_id res chain seq x y z
N MET A 1 -11.51 -5.55 -11.93
CA MET A 1 -12.24 -5.31 -10.64
C MET A 1 -13.63 -5.95 -10.73
N ARG A 2 -14.08 -6.59 -9.65
CA ARG A 2 -15.44 -7.13 -9.57
C ARG A 2 -16.49 -6.03 -9.75
N PRO A 3 -17.72 -6.35 -10.22
CA PRO A 3 -18.81 -5.39 -10.19
C PRO A 3 -18.99 -4.82 -8.77
N GLY A 4 -19.15 -3.50 -8.65
CA GLY A 4 -19.29 -2.81 -7.37
C GLY A 4 -18.00 -2.51 -6.61
N ALA A 5 -16.84 -3.05 -7.00
CA ALA A 5 -15.58 -2.69 -6.38
C ALA A 5 -15.20 -1.24 -6.66
N VAL A 6 -14.68 -0.55 -5.65
CA VAL A 6 -14.21 0.84 -5.74
C VAL A 6 -12.74 0.89 -5.37
N LEU A 7 -11.93 1.62 -6.14
CA LEU A 7 -10.55 1.91 -5.82
C LEU A 7 -10.42 3.31 -5.23
N THR A 8 -9.72 3.44 -4.12
CA THR A 8 -9.32 4.74 -3.57
C THR A 8 -7.81 4.86 -3.72
N SER A 9 -7.36 5.90 -4.42
CA SER A 9 -5.94 6.21 -4.61
C SER A 9 -5.61 7.54 -3.93
N VAL A 10 -4.56 7.54 -3.13
CA VAL A 10 -4.05 8.74 -2.44
C VAL A 10 -2.67 9.04 -2.97
N ASP A 11 -2.46 10.24 -3.48
CA ASP A 11 -1.15 10.68 -3.97
C ASP A 11 -1.02 12.20 -3.76
N SER A 12 0.15 12.65 -3.35
CA SER A 12 0.45 14.07 -3.15
C SER A 12 0.75 14.80 -4.45
N GLU A 13 1.10 14.08 -5.53
CA GLU A 13 1.50 14.66 -6.81
C GLU A 13 0.30 14.83 -7.76
N PRO A 14 -0.09 16.07 -8.11
CA PRO A 14 -1.21 16.33 -9.02
C PRO A 14 -1.06 15.67 -10.38
N GLU A 15 0.17 15.56 -10.90
CA GLU A 15 0.42 14.94 -12.20
C GLU A 15 0.17 13.43 -12.16
N HIS A 16 0.51 12.73 -11.07
CA HIS A 16 0.17 11.32 -10.89
C HIS A 16 -1.33 11.12 -10.86
N GLN A 17 -2.07 11.98 -10.18
CA GLN A 17 -3.53 11.95 -10.13
C GLN A 17 -4.14 12.17 -11.52
N ARG A 18 -3.57 13.08 -12.31
CA ARG A 18 -4.02 13.34 -13.68
C ARG A 18 -3.81 12.11 -14.57
N LEU A 19 -2.64 11.49 -14.51
CA LEU A 19 -2.31 10.27 -15.26
C LEU A 19 -3.21 9.10 -14.85
N ALA A 20 -3.44 8.90 -13.56
CA ALA A 20 -4.32 7.86 -13.05
C ALA A 20 -5.75 8.04 -13.57
N ARG A 21 -6.28 9.27 -13.52
CA ARG A 21 -7.61 9.57 -14.07
C ARG A 21 -7.70 9.25 -15.55
N ALA A 22 -6.71 9.66 -16.34
CA ALA A 22 -6.68 9.39 -17.76
C ALA A 22 -6.66 7.87 -18.04
N ALA A 23 -5.91 7.10 -17.27
CA ALA A 23 -5.85 5.65 -17.40
C ALA A 23 -7.21 4.98 -17.07
N TYR A 24 -7.90 5.41 -16.02
CA TYR A 24 -9.23 4.86 -15.69
C TYR A 24 -10.27 5.19 -16.76
N VAL A 25 -10.26 6.43 -17.26
CA VAL A 25 -11.15 6.84 -18.37
C VAL A 25 -10.88 6.01 -19.62
N ALA A 26 -9.61 5.85 -20.01
CA ALA A 26 -9.22 5.06 -21.17
C ALA A 26 -9.62 3.58 -21.03
N ALA A 27 -9.59 3.05 -19.81
CA ALA A 27 -10.02 1.69 -19.50
C ALA A 27 -11.54 1.53 -19.38
N GLY A 28 -12.33 2.59 -19.58
CA GLY A 28 -13.77 2.55 -19.55
C GLY A 28 -14.39 2.48 -18.15
N PHE A 29 -13.64 2.81 -17.10
CA PHE A 29 -14.20 2.85 -15.75
C PHE A 29 -14.97 4.14 -15.50
N PRO A 30 -16.24 4.06 -15.05
CA PRO A 30 -16.99 5.26 -14.68
C PRO A 30 -16.45 5.88 -13.39
N PRO A 31 -16.67 7.19 -13.17
CA PRO A 31 -16.19 7.91 -11.98
C PRO A 31 -16.62 7.30 -10.63
N SER A 32 -17.70 6.54 -10.61
CA SER A 32 -18.19 5.83 -9.41
C SER A 32 -17.30 4.66 -8.98
N ARG A 33 -16.37 4.22 -9.82
CA ARG A 33 -15.51 3.07 -9.58
C ARG A 33 -14.13 3.43 -9.03
N TYR A 34 -13.77 4.70 -8.98
CA TYR A 34 -12.49 5.15 -8.44
C TYR A 34 -12.63 6.51 -7.75
N ARG A 35 -11.86 6.70 -6.70
CA ARG A 35 -11.73 7.94 -5.95
C ARG A 35 -10.26 8.32 -5.93
N LEU A 36 -9.94 9.48 -6.48
CA LEU A 36 -8.58 10.03 -6.49
C LEU A 36 -8.52 11.16 -5.47
N ILE A 37 -7.76 10.98 -4.40
CA ILE A 37 -7.63 11.93 -3.30
C ILE A 37 -6.23 12.51 -3.33
N GLY A 38 -6.12 13.83 -3.57
CA GLY A 38 -4.87 14.56 -3.49
C GLY A 38 -4.49 14.86 -2.05
N GLY A 39 -3.23 14.62 -1.70
CA GLY A 39 -2.69 14.92 -0.37
C GLY A 39 -1.66 13.90 0.09
N ARG A 40 -1.00 14.21 1.19
CA ARG A 40 -0.08 13.28 1.84
C ARG A 40 -0.87 12.14 2.47
N ALA A 41 -0.36 10.91 2.30
CA ALA A 41 -1.06 9.71 2.77
C ALA A 41 -1.41 9.78 4.27
N LEU A 42 -0.46 10.14 5.13
CA LEU A 42 -0.68 10.21 6.58
C LEU A 42 -1.68 11.30 7.03
N GLU A 43 -1.98 12.27 6.16
CA GLU A 43 -3.02 13.28 6.41
C GLU A 43 -4.41 12.84 5.91
N VAL A 44 -4.43 12.00 4.88
CA VAL A 44 -5.67 11.50 4.25
C VAL A 44 -6.19 10.23 4.92
N LEU A 45 -5.30 9.25 5.17
CA LEU A 45 -5.67 7.95 5.71
C LEU A 45 -6.53 8.01 7.00
N PRO A 46 -6.28 8.93 7.96
CA PRO A 46 -7.11 9.04 9.16
C PRO A 46 -8.59 9.35 8.90
N ARG A 47 -8.91 9.89 7.73
CA ARG A 47 -10.29 10.24 7.34
C ARG A 47 -11.04 9.10 6.66
N LEU A 48 -10.34 8.01 6.34
CA LEU A 48 -10.92 6.83 5.71
C LEU A 48 -11.53 5.90 6.76
N ALA A 49 -12.61 5.21 6.37
CA ALA A 49 -13.39 4.38 7.29
C ALA A 49 -12.64 3.12 7.75
N ASP A 50 -12.75 2.80 9.02
CA ASP A 50 -12.17 1.59 9.62
C ASP A 50 -12.82 0.33 9.07
N GLY A 51 -12.01 -0.71 8.84
CA GLY A 51 -12.49 -2.03 8.43
C GLY A 51 -13.23 -2.06 7.10
N ALA A 52 -13.08 -1.04 6.25
CA ALA A 52 -13.83 -0.87 5.02
C ALA A 52 -13.14 -1.39 3.76
N TYR A 53 -11.86 -1.78 3.87
CA TYR A 53 -11.04 -2.12 2.72
C TYR A 53 -10.68 -3.60 2.67
N ASP A 54 -10.74 -4.18 1.48
CA ASP A 54 -10.31 -5.55 1.20
C ASP A 54 -8.80 -5.64 0.97
N ILE A 55 -8.24 -4.61 0.33
CA ILE A 55 -6.81 -4.53 -0.01
C ILE A 55 -6.32 -3.11 0.28
N VAL A 56 -5.14 -3.02 0.90
CA VAL A 56 -4.37 -1.78 1.03
C VAL A 56 -3.00 -2.00 0.40
N PHE A 57 -2.67 -1.22 -0.64
CA PHE A 57 -1.38 -1.26 -1.31
C PHE A 57 -0.58 0.00 -1.00
N CYS A 58 0.58 -0.16 -0.39
CA CYS A 58 1.48 0.92 0.01
C CYS A 58 2.68 0.96 -0.94
N ASP A 59 2.74 1.99 -1.77
CA ASP A 59 3.81 2.24 -2.73
C ASP A 59 4.22 3.73 -2.69
N ALA A 60 4.33 4.27 -1.50
CA ALA A 60 4.71 5.66 -1.25
C ALA A 60 6.05 5.75 -0.52
N ASP A 61 6.23 6.73 0.34
CA ASP A 61 7.49 6.95 1.06
C ASP A 61 7.83 5.77 1.99
N ARG A 62 8.97 5.11 1.73
CA ARG A 62 9.42 3.96 2.51
C ARG A 62 9.78 4.31 3.95
N LEU A 63 10.16 5.54 4.22
CA LEU A 63 10.47 6.01 5.58
C LEU A 63 9.20 6.08 6.45
N GLU A 64 8.03 6.14 5.83
CA GLU A 64 6.73 6.17 6.51
C GLU A 64 6.05 4.78 6.61
N PHE A 65 6.72 3.70 6.24
CA PHE A 65 6.15 2.34 6.20
C PHE A 65 5.56 1.88 7.54
N GLY A 66 6.18 2.23 8.66
CA GLY A 66 5.64 1.90 9.99
C GLY A 66 4.26 2.53 10.23
N ASP A 67 4.09 3.79 9.86
CA ASP A 67 2.82 4.50 9.99
C ASP A 67 1.77 4.00 8.99
N TYR A 68 2.21 3.60 7.78
CA TYR A 68 1.33 2.96 6.81
C TYR A 68 0.85 1.58 7.29
N LEU A 69 1.70 0.81 7.98
CA LEU A 69 1.31 -0.46 8.58
C LEU A 69 0.17 -0.28 9.59
N LEU A 70 0.29 0.69 10.50
CA LEU A 70 -0.75 1.00 11.49
C LEU A 70 -2.06 1.43 10.80
N SER A 71 -1.95 2.27 9.79
CA SER A 71 -3.10 2.71 9.00
C SER A 71 -3.77 1.55 8.26
N ALA A 72 -2.99 0.68 7.62
CA ALA A 72 -3.50 -0.48 6.90
C ALA A 72 -4.21 -1.46 7.83
N LEU A 73 -3.66 -1.71 9.03
CA LEU A 73 -4.30 -2.54 10.04
C LEU A 73 -5.68 -2.02 10.44
N ARG A 74 -5.83 -0.70 10.57
CA ARG A 74 -7.12 -0.07 10.90
C ARG A 74 -8.10 -0.13 9.73
N LEU A 75 -7.65 0.16 8.52
CA LEU A 75 -8.48 0.26 7.32
C LEU A 75 -8.98 -1.09 6.83
N LEU A 76 -8.17 -2.14 6.96
CA LEU A 76 -8.51 -3.47 6.48
C LEU A 76 -9.61 -4.12 7.34
N ARG A 77 -10.58 -4.73 6.65
CA ARG A 77 -11.47 -5.69 7.31
C ARG A 77 -10.71 -6.95 7.73
N PRO A 78 -11.25 -7.76 8.65
CA PRO A 78 -10.73 -9.11 8.87
C PRO A 78 -10.66 -9.92 7.57
N GLY A 79 -9.56 -10.63 7.34
CA GLY A 79 -9.30 -11.33 6.08
C GLY A 79 -8.84 -10.44 4.91
N GLY A 80 -8.72 -9.13 5.13
CA GLY A 80 -8.15 -8.20 4.15
C GLY A 80 -6.63 -8.35 4.04
N ILE A 81 -6.06 -7.85 2.95
CA ILE A 81 -4.64 -8.01 2.62
C ILE A 81 -3.97 -6.64 2.47
N MET A 82 -2.85 -6.46 3.15
CA MET A 82 -1.95 -5.35 2.91
C MET A 82 -0.76 -5.79 2.06
N LEU A 83 -0.29 -4.88 1.23
CA LEU A 83 0.85 -5.08 0.33
C LEU A 83 1.77 -3.88 0.45
N PHE A 84 3.07 -4.13 0.59
CA PHE A 84 4.11 -3.11 0.59
C PHE A 84 5.10 -3.41 -0.53
N ASN A 85 5.35 -2.43 -1.37
CA ASN A 85 6.42 -2.50 -2.35
C ASN A 85 7.75 -2.23 -1.62
N ALA A 86 8.33 -3.28 -1.06
CA ALA A 86 9.52 -3.21 -0.23
C ALA A 86 10.74 -3.76 -0.96
N VAL A 87 11.90 -3.12 -0.74
CA VAL A 87 13.17 -3.58 -1.29
C VAL A 87 13.64 -4.80 -0.53
N LEU A 88 13.92 -5.90 -1.27
CA LEU A 88 14.63 -7.04 -0.74
C LEU A 88 16.14 -6.75 -0.69
N PRO A 89 16.86 -7.20 0.34
CA PRO A 89 18.31 -7.17 0.35
C PRO A 89 18.87 -7.89 -0.89
N GLY A 90 19.77 -7.24 -1.63
CA GLY A 90 20.40 -7.83 -2.81
C GLY A 90 19.58 -7.84 -4.09
N SER A 91 18.40 -7.21 -4.12
CA SER A 91 17.64 -7.02 -5.35
C SER A 91 18.39 -6.10 -6.30
N THR A 92 18.80 -6.63 -7.46
CA THR A 92 19.55 -5.89 -8.48
C THR A 92 18.66 -5.15 -9.48
N ASN A 93 17.35 -5.20 -9.33
CA ASN A 93 16.39 -4.79 -10.37
C ASN A 93 15.81 -3.39 -10.14
N THR A 94 16.57 -2.48 -9.51
CA THR A 94 16.14 -1.11 -9.29
C THR A 94 17.01 -0.14 -10.07
N GLU A 95 16.41 0.78 -10.80
CA GLU A 95 17.12 1.92 -11.41
C GLU A 95 17.79 2.82 -10.35
N ARG A 96 17.35 2.74 -9.10
CA ARG A 96 17.89 3.47 -7.97
C ARG A 96 18.09 2.54 -6.77
N MET A 97 19.31 2.50 -6.26
CA MET A 97 19.60 1.82 -4.98
C MET A 97 18.88 2.53 -3.83
N PRO A 98 18.30 1.78 -2.87
CA PRO A 98 17.73 2.39 -1.66
C PRO A 98 18.82 3.06 -0.84
N THR A 99 18.48 4.13 -0.15
CA THR A 99 19.35 4.70 0.89
C THR A 99 19.46 3.74 2.08
N ASP A 100 20.47 3.92 2.93
CA ASP A 100 20.62 3.12 4.16
C ASP A 100 19.38 3.25 5.06
N ALA A 101 18.81 4.45 5.15
CA ALA A 101 17.60 4.72 5.93
C ALA A 101 16.38 3.98 5.35
N GLU A 102 16.21 3.97 4.02
CA GLU A 102 15.14 3.23 3.35
C GLU A 102 15.30 1.71 3.53
N ALA A 103 16.51 1.20 3.43
CA ALA A 103 16.82 -0.21 3.67
C ALA A 103 16.53 -0.62 5.11
N ALA A 104 16.89 0.23 6.08
CA ALA A 104 16.59 0.03 7.50
C ALA A 104 15.07 0.05 7.76
N ALA A 105 14.34 1.00 7.19
CA ALA A 105 12.88 1.09 7.31
C ALA A 105 12.18 -0.16 6.73
N ALA A 106 12.63 -0.66 5.58
CA ALA A 106 12.10 -1.89 5.00
C ALA A 106 12.39 -3.12 5.87
N ALA A 107 13.57 -3.22 6.46
CA ALA A 107 13.93 -4.29 7.39
C ALA A 107 13.08 -4.25 8.66
N GLU A 108 12.86 -3.07 9.22
CA GLU A 108 12.01 -2.86 10.38
C GLU A 108 10.55 -3.22 10.09
N LEU A 109 10.03 -2.82 8.93
CA LEU A 109 8.67 -3.18 8.50
C LEU A 109 8.50 -4.71 8.44
N ARG A 110 9.46 -5.42 7.83
CA ARG A 110 9.40 -6.90 7.75
C ARG A 110 9.37 -7.53 9.15
N GLU A 111 10.15 -7.01 10.08
CA GLU A 111 10.17 -7.52 11.44
C GLU A 111 8.88 -7.20 12.20
N GLN A 112 8.35 -6.00 12.07
CA GLN A 112 7.07 -5.59 12.67
C GLN A 112 5.92 -6.46 12.16
N VAL A 113 5.84 -6.70 10.85
CA VAL A 113 4.80 -7.55 10.25
C VAL A 113 4.94 -8.99 10.71
N ARG A 114 6.17 -9.50 10.81
CA ARG A 114 6.43 -10.87 11.27
C ARG A 114 6.08 -11.09 12.74
N ALA A 115 6.29 -10.08 13.57
CA ALA A 115 6.05 -10.13 15.01
C ALA A 115 4.59 -9.86 15.41
N ASP A 116 3.77 -9.36 14.49
CA ASP A 116 2.37 -9.01 14.78
C ASP A 116 1.45 -10.24 14.62
N ASP A 117 0.96 -10.76 15.73
CA ASP A 117 0.07 -11.94 15.75
C ASP A 117 -1.26 -11.74 15.00
N ARG A 118 -1.61 -10.50 14.66
CA ARG A 118 -2.80 -10.18 13.86
C ARG A 118 -2.58 -10.39 12.36
N LEU A 119 -1.35 -10.68 11.95
CA LEU A 119 -0.95 -10.75 10.56
C LEU A 119 -0.37 -12.12 10.18
N VAL A 120 -0.66 -12.56 8.97
CA VAL A 120 0.00 -13.71 8.33
C VAL A 120 0.86 -13.18 7.19
N PRO A 121 2.19 -13.12 7.38
CA PRO A 121 3.10 -12.51 6.40
C PRO A 121 3.48 -13.46 5.26
N LEU A 122 3.75 -12.88 4.10
CA LEU A 122 4.35 -13.54 2.94
C LEU A 122 5.29 -12.55 2.23
N LEU A 123 6.54 -12.94 2.06
CA LEU A 123 7.51 -12.15 1.30
C LEU A 123 7.70 -12.76 -0.09
N LEU A 124 7.36 -12.01 -1.12
CA LEU A 124 7.45 -12.42 -2.52
C LEU A 124 8.66 -11.78 -3.19
N PRO A 125 9.58 -12.57 -3.77
CA PRO A 125 10.74 -12.06 -4.49
C PRO A 125 10.37 -11.60 -5.91
N ILE A 126 9.41 -10.70 -6.02
CA ILE A 126 8.91 -10.14 -7.29
C ILE A 126 9.42 -8.70 -7.39
N GLY A 127 10.04 -8.35 -8.51
CA GLY A 127 10.61 -7.01 -8.72
C GLY A 127 11.62 -6.65 -7.65
N ILE A 128 11.37 -5.56 -6.96
CA ILE A 128 12.19 -5.08 -5.83
C ILE A 128 11.79 -5.68 -4.47
N GLY A 129 10.94 -6.70 -4.48
CA GLY A 129 10.38 -7.35 -3.31
C GLY A 129 9.00 -6.82 -2.94
N LEU A 130 8.07 -7.73 -2.74
CA LEU A 130 6.71 -7.44 -2.30
C LEU A 130 6.45 -8.14 -0.97
N LEU A 131 6.21 -7.35 0.07
CA LEU A 131 5.75 -7.85 1.36
C LEU A 131 4.23 -7.83 1.38
N ALA A 132 3.62 -8.99 1.54
CA ALA A 132 2.19 -9.14 1.73
C ALA A 132 1.89 -9.60 3.15
N ALA A 133 0.75 -9.20 3.71
CA ALA A 133 0.25 -9.74 4.96
C ALA A 133 -1.28 -9.78 4.95
N ALA A 134 -1.85 -10.91 5.36
CA ALA A 134 -3.28 -11.04 5.57
C ALA A 134 -3.62 -10.71 7.03
N LYS A 135 -4.63 -9.84 7.24
CA LYS A 135 -5.16 -9.54 8.57
C LYS A 135 -6.03 -10.71 9.03
N GLN A 136 -5.67 -11.32 10.15
CA GLN A 136 -6.45 -12.40 10.72
C GLN A 136 -7.84 -11.94 11.15
N ALA A 137 -8.80 -12.85 11.06
CA ALA A 137 -10.07 -12.69 11.75
C ALA A 137 -9.81 -12.82 13.25
N GLY A 138 -10.06 -11.78 13.99
CA GLY A 138 -9.97 -11.79 15.46
C GLY A 138 -11.00 -12.71 16.08
#